data_42702fb8bec52fa06727c1a3c68b6e69
#
_entry.id   42702fb8bec52fa06727c1a3c68b6e69
#
_cell.length_a   1.000
_cell.length_b   1.000
_cell.length_c   1.000
_cell.angle_alpha   90.00
_cell.angle_beta   90.00
_cell.angle_gamma   90.00
#
_symmetry.space_group_name_H-M   'P 1'
#
loop_
_entity.id
_entity.type
_entity.pdbx_description
1 polymer ?
#
loop_
_entity_poly.entity_id
_entity_poly.type
_entity_poly.pdbx_seq_one_letter_code
_entity_poly.pdbx_strand_id
1 'polypeptide(L)'
;MGNSNEALAYLEQMNSINDSLNAKETAKKLLRMEFAKQVLEDSIATAEKVRLVQEAHEEEVRQEKQTRNWSIAGGVFALLLAAGFYSRWRYVTKSRAALQIEKDRSENLLLNILPHEIAQELKEKGHADARDFDMASILFSDFKEFTRISEKLGATELLNEINHCFEAFDGIMEKYGIEKIKTIGDAYMAAGGLPVQAENSVKNTVFAGLEMQEFISKRKAVLDFEGKPAFEMRVGIHTGPVVAGIVGVKKFQYDIWGDTVNTASRMESSGEVGKLNISEATYE
;
A
#
# COMPACT_ATOMS: atom_id res chain seq x y z
N MET A 1 135.62 -24.19 -45.94
CA MET A 1 134.27 -24.84 -46.10
C MET A 1 133.65 -25.26 -44.73
N GLY A 2 133.34 -24.31 -43.83
CA GLY A 2 132.87 -24.68 -42.47
C GLY A 2 131.69 -23.93 -41.98
N ASN A 3 131.21 -22.86 -42.67
CA ASN A 3 130.18 -22.01 -42.13
C ASN A 3 128.76 -22.24 -42.70
N SER A 4 128.56 -23.10 -43.69
CA SER A 4 127.22 -23.27 -44.32
C SER A 4 126.28 -24.20 -43.55
N ASN A 5 126.86 -25.23 -42.87
CA ASN A 5 126.04 -26.18 -42.08
C ASN A 5 125.56 -25.61 -40.73
N GLU A 6 126.38 -24.73 -40.10
CA GLU A 6 125.89 -24.03 -38.86
C GLU A 6 124.82 -23.00 -39.15
N ALA A 7 124.89 -22.27 -40.30
CA ALA A 7 123.92 -21.34 -40.72
C ALA A 7 122.57 -22.03 -41.04
N LEU A 8 122.62 -23.26 -41.64
CA LEU A 8 121.43 -24.06 -41.90
C LEU A 8 120.73 -24.54 -40.58
N ALA A 9 121.59 -25.02 -39.63
CA ALA A 9 121.09 -25.45 -38.32
C ALA A 9 120.46 -24.31 -37.53
N TYR A 10 121.04 -23.08 -37.61
CA TYR A 10 120.43 -21.89 -37.00
C TYR A 10 119.12 -21.48 -37.67
N LEU A 11 119.03 -21.63 -38.99
CA LEU A 11 117.76 -21.32 -39.74
C LEU A 11 116.66 -22.34 -39.43
N GLU A 12 117.00 -23.63 -39.34
CA GLU A 12 116.09 -24.69 -38.93
C GLU A 12 115.60 -24.47 -37.46
N GLN A 13 116.48 -24.08 -36.56
CA GLN A 13 116.15 -23.78 -35.19
C GLN A 13 115.31 -22.53 -35.06
N MET A 14 115.62 -21.50 -35.87
CA MET A 14 114.79 -20.25 -35.97
C MET A 14 113.41 -20.52 -36.51
N ASN A 15 113.30 -21.35 -37.57
CA ASN A 15 112.00 -21.75 -38.10
C ASN A 15 111.16 -22.59 -37.10
N SER A 16 111.82 -23.56 -36.40
CA SER A 16 111.13 -24.34 -35.38
C SER A 16 110.70 -23.51 -34.21
N ILE A 17 111.44 -22.49 -33.79
CA ILE A 17 111.05 -21.55 -32.74
C ILE A 17 109.95 -20.64 -33.25
N ASN A 18 109.98 -20.18 -34.49
CA ASN A 18 108.98 -19.35 -35.09
C ASN A 18 107.66 -20.10 -35.31
N ASP A 19 107.70 -21.36 -35.76
CA ASP A 19 106.59 -22.27 -35.86
C ASP A 19 105.95 -22.56 -34.50
N SER A 20 106.79 -22.77 -33.48
CA SER A 20 106.33 -22.99 -32.10
C SER A 20 105.62 -21.69 -31.51
N LEU A 21 106.18 -20.52 -31.81
CA LEU A 21 105.61 -19.23 -31.40
C LEU A 21 104.27 -18.94 -32.14
N ASN A 22 104.26 -19.20 -33.43
CA ASN A 22 103.06 -19.04 -34.25
C ASN A 22 101.97 -20.05 -33.82
N ALA A 23 102.39 -21.32 -33.51
CA ALA A 23 101.44 -22.30 -32.98
C ALA A 23 100.88 -21.89 -31.61
N LYS A 24 101.76 -21.36 -30.70
CA LYS A 24 101.27 -20.80 -29.41
C LYS A 24 100.42 -19.59 -29.54
N GLU A 25 100.68 -18.69 -30.50
CA GLU A 25 99.82 -17.49 -30.74
C GLU A 25 98.47 -17.87 -31.35
N THR A 26 98.51 -18.83 -32.29
CA THR A 26 97.23 -19.36 -32.89
C THR A 26 96.41 -20.12 -31.84
N ALA A 27 97.00 -20.93 -31.01
CA ALA A 27 96.35 -21.63 -29.91
C ALA A 27 95.72 -20.62 -28.91
N LYS A 28 96.49 -19.54 -28.58
CA LYS A 28 95.96 -18.46 -27.73
C LYS A 28 94.82 -17.66 -28.35
N LYS A 29 94.88 -17.44 -29.68
CA LYS A 29 93.80 -16.84 -30.43
C LYS A 29 92.55 -17.74 -30.46
N LEU A 30 92.76 -19.06 -30.68
CA LEU A 30 91.69 -20.03 -30.70
C LEU A 30 90.95 -20.08 -29.34
N LEU A 31 91.76 -20.17 -28.26
CA LEU A 31 91.24 -20.20 -26.89
C LEU A 31 90.47 -18.92 -26.55
N ARG A 32 90.95 -17.76 -27.02
CA ARG A 32 90.20 -16.48 -26.86
C ARG A 32 88.95 -16.46 -27.65
N MET A 33 88.90 -17.00 -28.85
CA MET A 33 87.73 -17.08 -29.69
C MET A 33 86.70 -18.07 -29.08
N GLU A 34 87.10 -19.19 -28.57
CA GLU A 34 86.28 -20.18 -27.89
C GLU A 34 85.68 -19.59 -26.60
N PHE A 35 86.47 -18.91 -25.78
CA PHE A 35 85.98 -18.20 -24.60
C PHE A 35 85.03 -17.10 -24.94
N ALA A 36 85.33 -16.28 -25.99
CA ALA A 36 84.41 -15.24 -26.44
C ALA A 36 83.11 -15.81 -27.00
N LYS A 37 83.14 -16.94 -27.70
CA LYS A 37 81.98 -17.67 -28.17
C LYS A 37 81.13 -18.18 -26.99
N GLN A 38 81.74 -18.76 -25.99
CA GLN A 38 81.02 -19.27 -24.81
C GLN A 38 80.37 -18.16 -24.00
N VAL A 39 81.04 -17.02 -23.82
CA VAL A 39 80.49 -15.85 -23.15
C VAL A 39 79.33 -15.28 -23.97
N LEU A 40 79.36 -15.28 -25.28
CA LEU A 40 78.28 -14.83 -26.15
C LEU A 40 77.14 -15.80 -26.08
N GLU A 41 77.35 -17.10 -26.15
CA GLU A 41 76.27 -18.11 -26.00
C GLU A 41 75.59 -18.01 -24.63
N ASP A 42 76.36 -17.87 -23.54
CA ASP A 42 75.80 -17.67 -22.19
C ASP A 42 75.05 -16.35 -22.06
N SER A 43 75.51 -15.28 -22.71
CA SER A 43 74.82 -14.00 -22.69
C SER A 43 73.46 -14.04 -23.49
N ILE A 44 73.48 -14.76 -24.62
CA ILE A 44 72.26 -14.98 -25.42
C ILE A 44 71.27 -15.84 -24.62
N ALA A 45 71.74 -16.95 -24.02
CA ALA A 45 70.89 -17.84 -23.21
C ALA A 45 70.33 -17.15 -21.97
N THR A 46 71.08 -16.25 -21.34
CA THR A 46 70.58 -15.42 -20.21
C THR A 46 69.61 -14.36 -20.67
N ALA A 47 69.85 -13.69 -21.78
CA ALA A 47 68.92 -12.70 -22.37
C ALA A 47 67.59 -13.35 -22.77
N GLU A 48 67.65 -14.55 -23.35
CA GLU A 48 66.46 -15.32 -23.72
C GLU A 48 65.64 -15.75 -22.50
N LYS A 49 66.30 -16.23 -21.45
CA LYS A 49 65.66 -16.56 -20.17
C LYS A 49 65.00 -15.33 -19.53
N VAL A 50 65.66 -14.19 -19.50
CA VAL A 50 65.14 -12.94 -18.98
C VAL A 50 63.92 -12.51 -19.80
N ARG A 51 63.99 -12.63 -21.13
CA ARG A 51 62.83 -12.29 -22.00
C ARG A 51 61.64 -13.21 -21.72
N LEU A 52 61.83 -14.51 -21.62
CA LEU A 52 60.73 -15.46 -21.32
C LEU A 52 60.12 -15.21 -19.94
N VAL A 53 60.93 -14.89 -18.92
CA VAL A 53 60.44 -14.54 -17.60
C VAL A 53 59.62 -13.22 -17.63
N GLN A 54 60.08 -12.24 -18.41
CA GLN A 54 59.35 -10.98 -18.56
C GLN A 54 58.04 -11.18 -19.30
N GLU A 55 58.02 -11.94 -20.39
CA GLU A 55 56.80 -12.25 -21.15
C GLU A 55 55.80 -13.00 -20.27
N ALA A 56 56.22 -13.99 -19.49
CA ALA A 56 55.38 -14.72 -18.54
C ALA A 56 54.82 -13.80 -17.42
N HIS A 57 55.64 -12.91 -16.89
CA HIS A 57 55.19 -11.96 -15.87
C HIS A 57 54.21 -10.93 -16.43
N GLU A 58 54.41 -10.44 -17.64
CA GLU A 58 53.48 -9.53 -18.31
C GLU A 58 52.13 -10.20 -18.61
N GLU A 59 52.13 -11.48 -18.99
CA GLU A 59 50.91 -12.25 -19.19
C GLU A 59 50.17 -12.45 -17.85
N GLU A 60 50.89 -12.80 -16.79
CA GLU A 60 50.33 -12.99 -15.44
C GLU A 60 49.65 -11.67 -14.95
N VAL A 61 50.38 -10.55 -15.04
CA VAL A 61 49.86 -9.23 -14.68
C VAL A 61 48.63 -8.82 -15.54
N ARG A 62 48.65 -9.18 -16.82
CA ARG A 62 47.53 -8.91 -17.74
C ARG A 62 46.31 -9.74 -17.33
N GLN A 63 46.49 -11.02 -17.05
CA GLN A 63 45.37 -11.89 -16.56
C GLN A 63 44.82 -11.41 -15.22
N GLU A 64 45.69 -11.03 -14.29
CA GLU A 64 45.30 -10.51 -12.98
C GLU A 64 44.49 -9.20 -13.12
N LYS A 65 44.92 -8.27 -13.97
CA LYS A 65 44.22 -7.05 -14.29
C LYS A 65 42.84 -7.32 -14.92
N GLN A 66 42.78 -8.26 -15.86
CA GLN A 66 41.50 -8.64 -16.50
C GLN A 66 40.52 -9.22 -15.48
N THR A 67 40.98 -10.20 -14.65
CA THR A 67 40.15 -10.83 -13.62
C THR A 67 39.63 -9.80 -12.62
N ARG A 68 40.50 -8.88 -12.18
CA ARG A 68 40.09 -7.78 -11.29
C ARG A 68 39.06 -6.87 -11.94
N ASN A 69 39.25 -6.50 -13.20
CA ASN A 69 38.31 -5.63 -13.92
C ASN A 69 36.95 -6.31 -14.12
N TRP A 70 36.93 -7.60 -14.42
CA TRP A 70 35.68 -8.37 -14.52
C TRP A 70 34.98 -8.50 -13.17
N SER A 71 35.74 -8.70 -12.09
CA SER A 71 35.18 -8.76 -10.73
C SER A 71 34.54 -7.41 -10.32
N ILE A 72 35.20 -6.28 -10.64
CA ILE A 72 34.67 -4.94 -10.39
C ILE A 72 33.44 -4.71 -11.23
N ALA A 73 33.47 -5.04 -12.52
CA ALA A 73 32.28 -4.87 -13.40
C ALA A 73 31.10 -5.71 -12.93
N GLY A 74 31.34 -6.96 -12.52
CA GLY A 74 30.33 -7.84 -11.92
C GLY A 74 29.74 -7.27 -10.63
N GLY A 75 30.58 -6.72 -9.76
CA GLY A 75 30.15 -6.07 -8.52
C GLY A 75 29.28 -4.83 -8.77
N VAL A 76 29.69 -3.96 -9.70
CA VAL A 76 28.90 -2.79 -10.10
C VAL A 76 27.56 -3.21 -10.70
N PHE A 77 27.54 -4.21 -11.56
CA PHE A 77 26.32 -4.73 -12.16
C PHE A 77 25.34 -5.29 -11.11
N ALA A 78 25.86 -6.07 -10.14
CA ALA A 78 25.08 -6.59 -9.03
C ALA A 78 24.46 -5.47 -8.17
N LEU A 79 25.23 -4.40 -7.89
CA LEU A 79 24.73 -3.23 -7.16
C LEU A 79 23.63 -2.49 -7.92
N LEU A 80 23.74 -2.34 -9.24
CA LEU A 80 22.70 -1.71 -10.07
C LEU A 80 21.43 -2.55 -10.08
N LEU A 81 21.55 -3.88 -10.17
CA LEU A 81 20.37 -4.76 -10.07
C LEU A 81 19.71 -4.67 -8.69
N ALA A 82 20.51 -4.69 -7.62
CA ALA A 82 19.99 -4.55 -6.26
C ALA A 82 19.28 -3.19 -6.04
N ALA A 83 19.86 -2.10 -6.54
CA ALA A 83 19.26 -0.77 -6.50
C ALA A 83 17.95 -0.68 -7.31
N GLY A 84 17.93 -1.29 -8.51
CA GLY A 84 16.72 -1.38 -9.34
C GLY A 84 15.63 -2.20 -8.66
N PHE A 85 15.97 -3.34 -8.08
CA PHE A 85 15.03 -4.19 -7.33
C PHE A 85 14.49 -3.46 -6.08
N TYR A 86 15.37 -2.81 -5.31
CA TYR A 86 14.97 -2.03 -4.13
C TYR A 86 14.04 -0.86 -4.50
N SER A 87 14.37 -0.13 -5.56
CA SER A 87 13.54 0.97 -6.05
C SER A 87 12.15 0.48 -6.49
N ARG A 88 12.11 -0.63 -7.26
CA ARG A 88 10.86 -1.26 -7.69
C ARG A 88 10.03 -1.77 -6.50
N TRP A 89 10.67 -2.43 -5.55
CA TRP A 89 10.01 -2.91 -4.34
C TRP A 89 9.40 -1.76 -3.53
N ARG A 90 10.16 -0.69 -3.36
CA ARG A 90 9.70 0.51 -2.65
C ARG A 90 8.55 1.22 -3.37
N TYR A 91 8.60 1.27 -4.70
CA TYR A 91 7.50 1.80 -5.52
C TYR A 91 6.23 0.96 -5.39
N VAL A 92 6.33 -0.36 -5.51
CA VAL A 92 5.19 -1.29 -5.40
C VAL A 92 4.56 -1.23 -4.01
N THR A 93 5.36 -1.18 -2.94
CA THR A 93 4.83 -1.08 -1.57
C THR A 93 4.10 0.24 -1.32
N LYS A 94 4.65 1.36 -1.78
CA LYS A 94 3.96 2.66 -1.70
C LYS A 94 2.66 2.69 -2.52
N SER A 95 2.69 2.16 -3.73
CA SER A 95 1.50 2.12 -4.59
C SER A 95 0.39 1.24 -4.00
N ARG A 96 0.75 0.09 -3.42
CA ARG A 96 -0.21 -0.79 -2.75
C ARG A 96 -0.83 -0.12 -1.51
N ALA A 97 -0.02 0.56 -0.70
CA ALA A 97 -0.52 1.29 0.47
C ALA A 97 -1.48 2.42 0.07
N ALA A 98 -1.16 3.20 -0.96
CA ALA A 98 -2.04 4.25 -1.47
C ALA A 98 -3.35 3.68 -2.03
N LEU A 99 -3.29 2.57 -2.78
CA LEU A 99 -4.48 1.90 -3.31
C LEU A 99 -5.36 1.33 -2.19
N GLN A 100 -4.75 0.80 -1.13
CA GLN A 100 -5.51 0.28 0.02
C GLN A 100 -6.25 1.41 0.74
N ILE A 101 -5.59 2.54 1.00
CA ILE A 101 -6.24 3.72 1.62
C ILE A 101 -7.42 4.20 0.77
N GLU A 102 -7.26 4.28 -0.55
CA GLU A 102 -8.34 4.72 -1.44
C GLU A 102 -9.49 3.70 -1.49
N LYS A 103 -9.17 2.40 -1.49
CA LYS A 103 -10.16 1.33 -1.40
C LYS A 103 -10.94 1.41 -0.08
N ASP A 104 -10.26 1.55 1.05
CA ASP A 104 -10.90 1.64 2.37
C ASP A 104 -11.78 2.90 2.47
N ARG A 105 -11.30 4.02 1.92
CA ARG A 105 -12.09 5.26 1.84
C ARG A 105 -13.35 5.09 1.00
N SER A 106 -13.21 4.49 -0.19
CA SER A 106 -14.37 4.21 -1.06
C SER A 106 -15.37 3.25 -0.40
N GLU A 107 -14.86 2.25 0.32
CA GLU A 107 -15.68 1.30 1.06
C GLU A 107 -16.45 1.97 2.20
N ASN A 108 -15.79 2.78 3.01
CA ASN A 108 -16.43 3.55 4.07
C ASN A 108 -17.50 4.51 3.52
N LEU A 109 -17.25 5.19 2.39
CA LEU A 109 -18.25 6.04 1.76
C LEU A 109 -19.48 5.25 1.29
N LEU A 110 -19.31 4.04 0.79
CA LEU A 110 -20.41 3.17 0.39
C LEU A 110 -21.23 2.70 1.61
N LEU A 111 -20.56 2.33 2.69
CA LEU A 111 -21.17 1.89 3.95
C LEU A 111 -21.93 3.02 4.68
N ASN A 112 -21.59 4.29 4.41
CA ASN A 112 -22.37 5.41 4.91
C ASN A 112 -23.71 5.61 4.17
N ILE A 113 -23.91 4.91 3.04
CA ILE A 113 -25.11 5.07 2.21
C ILE A 113 -25.95 3.80 2.22
N LEU A 114 -25.32 2.63 2.33
CA LEU A 114 -25.98 1.32 2.26
C LEU A 114 -25.60 0.44 3.46
N PRO A 115 -26.52 -0.37 3.98
CA PRO A 115 -26.19 -1.39 4.96
C PRO A 115 -25.11 -2.35 4.44
N HIS A 116 -24.28 -2.87 5.35
CA HIS A 116 -23.11 -3.67 5.01
C HIS A 116 -23.43 -4.87 4.09
N GLU A 117 -24.47 -5.62 4.41
CA GLU A 117 -24.89 -6.82 3.66
C GLU A 117 -25.31 -6.47 2.23
N ILE A 118 -26.03 -5.35 2.09
CA ILE A 118 -26.52 -4.84 0.81
C ILE A 118 -25.36 -4.29 -0.04
N ALA A 119 -24.43 -3.59 0.60
CA ALA A 119 -23.24 -3.07 -0.06
C ALA A 119 -22.34 -4.23 -0.57
N GLN A 120 -22.23 -5.32 0.20
CA GLN A 120 -21.47 -6.51 -0.20
C GLN A 120 -22.15 -7.22 -1.38
N GLU A 121 -23.47 -7.42 -1.32
CA GLU A 121 -24.24 -8.05 -2.42
C GLU A 121 -24.13 -7.23 -3.72
N LEU A 122 -24.21 -5.91 -3.62
CA LEU A 122 -24.03 -5.01 -4.75
C LEU A 122 -22.63 -5.08 -5.36
N LYS A 123 -21.57 -5.23 -4.55
CA LYS A 123 -20.19 -5.40 -5.02
C LYS A 123 -19.98 -6.75 -5.72
N GLU A 124 -20.59 -7.82 -5.21
CA GLU A 124 -20.40 -9.17 -5.73
C GLU A 124 -21.22 -9.44 -7.00
N LYS A 125 -22.47 -8.97 -7.04
CA LYS A 125 -23.43 -9.29 -8.09
C LYS A 125 -23.72 -8.13 -9.07
N GLY A 126 -23.36 -6.90 -8.70
CA GLY A 126 -23.71 -5.70 -9.45
C GLY A 126 -25.16 -5.23 -9.25
N HIS A 127 -25.94 -5.93 -8.45
CA HIS A 127 -27.33 -5.61 -8.04
C HIS A 127 -27.57 -6.18 -6.65
N ALA A 128 -28.60 -5.68 -5.96
CA ALA A 128 -29.12 -6.29 -4.74
C ALA A 128 -30.64 -6.50 -4.90
N ASP A 129 -31.09 -7.67 -4.51
CA ASP A 129 -32.49 -8.04 -4.64
C ASP A 129 -33.32 -7.49 -3.49
N ALA A 130 -34.58 -7.11 -3.78
CA ALA A 130 -35.54 -6.79 -2.73
C ALA A 130 -35.86 -8.03 -1.89
N ARG A 131 -36.02 -7.88 -0.59
CA ARG A 131 -36.27 -8.95 0.36
C ARG A 131 -37.53 -8.67 1.18
N ASP A 132 -38.33 -9.72 1.40
CA ASP A 132 -39.45 -9.69 2.31
C ASP A 132 -38.99 -9.94 3.74
N PHE A 133 -39.51 -9.16 4.69
CA PHE A 133 -39.30 -9.31 6.11
C PHE A 133 -40.68 -9.40 6.79
N ASP A 134 -40.92 -10.53 7.43
CA ASP A 134 -42.20 -10.80 8.09
C ASP A 134 -42.45 -9.86 9.29
N MET A 135 -41.37 -9.40 9.93
CA MET A 135 -41.47 -8.55 11.11
C MET A 135 -40.30 -7.53 11.14
N ALA A 136 -40.65 -6.25 10.93
CA ALA A 136 -39.75 -5.12 11.12
C ALA A 136 -40.45 -4.05 11.94
N SER A 137 -39.74 -3.39 12.85
CA SER A 137 -40.28 -2.29 13.67
C SER A 137 -39.86 -0.96 13.07
N ILE A 138 -40.81 -0.25 12.50
CA ILE A 138 -40.57 1.02 11.80
C ILE A 138 -40.80 2.16 12.78
N LEU A 139 -39.79 3.00 12.94
CA LEU A 139 -39.78 4.21 13.73
C LEU A 139 -39.83 5.43 12.83
N PHE A 140 -40.83 6.32 13.09
CA PHE A 140 -40.87 7.68 12.56
C PHE A 140 -40.76 8.69 13.69
N SER A 141 -39.98 9.74 13.47
CA SER A 141 -39.99 10.92 14.32
C SER A 141 -40.10 12.18 13.46
N ASP A 142 -40.76 13.23 14.01
CA ASP A 142 -40.99 14.50 13.35
C ASP A 142 -40.96 15.65 14.36
N PHE A 143 -40.37 16.81 14.00
CA PHE A 143 -40.32 17.97 14.87
C PHE A 143 -41.66 18.74 14.81
N LYS A 144 -42.23 18.94 15.97
CA LYS A 144 -43.46 19.72 16.06
C LYS A 144 -43.26 21.17 15.68
N GLU A 145 -44.17 21.69 14.85
CA GLU A 145 -44.19 23.09 14.43
C GLU A 145 -42.84 23.54 13.81
N PHE A 146 -42.18 22.63 13.12
CA PHE A 146 -40.88 22.88 12.49
C PHE A 146 -40.85 24.16 11.67
N THR A 147 -41.85 24.37 10.80
CA THR A 147 -41.96 25.59 9.98
C THR A 147 -41.94 26.87 10.82
N ARG A 148 -42.65 26.88 11.95
CA ARG A 148 -42.72 28.07 12.84
C ARG A 148 -41.39 28.31 13.56
N ILE A 149 -40.65 27.24 13.93
CA ILE A 149 -39.35 27.34 14.58
C ILE A 149 -38.31 27.75 13.55
N SER A 150 -38.36 27.20 12.34
CA SER A 150 -37.45 27.53 11.25
C SER A 150 -37.49 29.00 10.82
N GLU A 151 -38.68 29.64 10.92
CA GLU A 151 -38.85 31.09 10.66
C GLU A 151 -38.15 31.97 11.70
N LYS A 152 -37.92 31.46 12.91
CA LYS A 152 -37.24 32.19 14.01
C LYS A 152 -35.74 32.00 14.03
N LEU A 153 -35.21 30.92 13.44
CA LEU A 153 -33.82 30.61 13.34
C LEU A 153 -33.25 31.07 11.99
N GLY A 154 -32.02 31.51 11.97
CA GLY A 154 -31.30 31.70 10.72
C GLY A 154 -31.06 30.36 10.03
N ALA A 155 -30.96 30.35 8.70
CA ALA A 155 -30.78 29.08 7.94
C ALA A 155 -29.60 28.22 8.42
N THR A 156 -28.49 28.87 8.78
CA THR A 156 -27.31 28.17 9.30
C THR A 156 -27.55 27.59 10.70
N GLU A 157 -28.21 28.33 11.58
CA GLU A 157 -28.56 27.85 12.93
C GLU A 157 -29.54 26.69 12.88
N LEU A 158 -30.58 26.80 12.01
CA LEU A 158 -31.52 25.73 11.79
C LEU A 158 -30.82 24.44 11.33
N LEU A 159 -29.94 24.53 10.32
CA LEU A 159 -29.22 23.38 9.81
C LEU A 159 -28.28 22.75 10.86
N ASN A 160 -27.60 23.57 11.64
CA ASN A 160 -26.75 23.10 12.73
C ASN A 160 -27.55 22.37 13.81
N GLU A 161 -28.73 22.89 14.18
CA GLU A 161 -29.59 22.26 15.20
C GLU A 161 -30.18 20.94 14.72
N ILE A 162 -30.65 20.88 13.45
CA ILE A 162 -31.11 19.62 12.84
C ILE A 162 -29.98 18.60 12.81
N ASN A 163 -28.76 18.97 12.35
CA ASN A 163 -27.62 18.09 12.30
C ASN A 163 -27.26 17.59 13.70
N HIS A 164 -27.27 18.45 14.72
CA HIS A 164 -26.98 18.05 16.09
C HIS A 164 -27.98 16.99 16.61
N CYS A 165 -29.28 17.17 16.29
CA CYS A 165 -30.29 16.19 16.64
C CYS A 165 -30.10 14.87 15.87
N PHE A 166 -29.87 14.93 14.57
CA PHE A 166 -29.74 13.73 13.74
C PHE A 166 -28.45 12.95 14.02
N GLU A 167 -27.32 13.62 14.33
CA GLU A 167 -26.10 12.98 14.81
C GLU A 167 -26.33 12.20 16.13
N ALA A 168 -27.09 12.79 17.04
CA ALA A 168 -27.45 12.10 18.27
C ALA A 168 -28.38 10.90 18.01
N PHE A 169 -29.34 11.05 17.10
CA PHE A 169 -30.22 9.94 16.70
C PHE A 169 -29.45 8.82 16.01
N ASP A 170 -28.51 9.15 15.12
CA ASP A 170 -27.64 8.16 14.47
C ASP A 170 -26.85 7.36 15.51
N GLY A 171 -26.29 8.00 16.53
CA GLY A 171 -25.61 7.31 17.65
C GLY A 171 -26.55 6.44 18.49
N ILE A 172 -27.82 6.87 18.69
CA ILE A 172 -28.84 6.05 19.37
C ILE A 172 -29.20 4.83 18.52
N MET A 173 -29.40 4.99 17.20
CA MET A 173 -29.68 3.87 16.30
C MET A 173 -28.54 2.85 16.31
N GLU A 174 -27.29 3.29 16.21
CA GLU A 174 -26.10 2.42 16.31
C GLU A 174 -26.05 1.64 17.62
N LYS A 175 -26.28 2.31 18.76
CA LYS A 175 -26.29 1.70 20.09
C LYS A 175 -27.31 0.56 20.22
N TYR A 176 -28.45 0.67 19.60
CA TYR A 176 -29.54 -0.31 19.67
C TYR A 176 -29.58 -1.28 18.49
N GLY A 177 -28.68 -1.16 17.52
CA GLY A 177 -28.65 -1.98 16.30
C GLY A 177 -29.87 -1.77 15.41
N ILE A 178 -30.29 -0.52 15.28
CA ILE A 178 -31.41 -0.09 14.45
C ILE A 178 -30.87 0.54 13.18
N GLU A 179 -31.39 0.17 12.02
CA GLU A 179 -30.97 0.71 10.74
C GLU A 179 -31.65 2.06 10.45
N LYS A 180 -30.87 3.11 10.22
CA LYS A 180 -31.37 4.36 9.68
C LYS A 180 -31.76 4.18 8.22
N ILE A 181 -32.99 4.47 7.87
CA ILE A 181 -33.45 4.35 6.48
C ILE A 181 -33.22 5.66 5.72
N LYS A 182 -33.80 6.76 6.19
CA LYS A 182 -33.68 8.07 5.56
C LYS A 182 -34.19 9.20 6.46
N THR A 183 -33.89 10.41 6.02
CA THR A 183 -34.59 11.62 6.53
C THR A 183 -35.52 12.17 5.45
N ILE A 184 -36.65 12.70 5.85
CA ILE A 184 -37.67 13.29 4.96
C ILE A 184 -37.96 14.68 5.49
N GLY A 185 -37.20 15.69 5.02
CA GLY A 185 -37.24 17.02 5.62
C GLY A 185 -36.72 17.00 7.06
N ASP A 186 -37.61 17.31 7.99
CA ASP A 186 -37.36 17.27 9.44
C ASP A 186 -37.78 15.95 10.12
N ALA A 187 -38.31 15.01 9.34
CA ALA A 187 -38.64 13.67 9.82
C ALA A 187 -37.44 12.71 9.72
N TYR A 188 -37.31 11.86 10.72
CA TYR A 188 -36.29 10.81 10.78
C TYR A 188 -36.95 9.43 10.76
N MET A 189 -36.51 8.55 9.87
CA MET A 189 -37.05 7.22 9.69
C MET A 189 -35.98 6.16 9.92
N ALA A 190 -36.26 5.18 10.78
CA ALA A 190 -35.41 4.07 11.10
C ALA A 190 -36.22 2.77 11.21
N ALA A 191 -35.51 1.61 11.14
CA ALA A 191 -36.14 0.32 11.19
C ALA A 191 -35.33 -0.68 12.00
N GLY A 192 -35.95 -1.31 12.97
CA GLY A 192 -35.41 -2.46 13.70
C GLY A 192 -35.76 -3.78 13.01
N GLY A 193 -34.80 -4.72 12.99
CA GLY A 193 -34.95 -6.02 12.31
C GLY A 193 -34.54 -6.01 10.86
N LEU A 194 -33.86 -4.96 10.39
CA LEU A 194 -33.31 -4.80 9.05
C LEU A 194 -31.82 -4.46 9.11
N PRO A 195 -31.00 -4.80 8.10
CA PRO A 195 -31.29 -5.74 7.01
C PRO A 195 -31.22 -7.21 7.46
N VAL A 196 -30.92 -7.42 8.73
CA VAL A 196 -30.85 -8.74 9.38
C VAL A 196 -31.81 -8.75 10.58
N GLN A 197 -32.61 -9.79 10.65
CA GLN A 197 -33.57 -9.93 11.76
C GLN A 197 -32.83 -10.27 13.06
N ALA A 198 -33.02 -9.46 14.11
CA ALA A 198 -32.42 -9.65 15.42
C ALA A 198 -33.51 -9.93 16.46
N GLU A 199 -33.23 -10.83 17.41
CA GLU A 199 -34.19 -11.37 18.39
C GLU A 199 -34.90 -10.28 19.24
N ASN A 200 -34.26 -9.14 19.48
CA ASN A 200 -34.78 -8.06 20.32
C ASN A 200 -35.07 -6.77 19.53
N SER A 201 -35.22 -6.85 18.22
CA SER A 201 -35.33 -5.66 17.37
C SER A 201 -36.53 -4.76 17.74
N VAL A 202 -37.68 -5.34 18.06
CA VAL A 202 -38.87 -4.60 18.49
C VAL A 202 -38.61 -3.80 19.77
N LYS A 203 -38.10 -4.49 20.80
CA LYS A 203 -37.78 -3.89 22.10
C LYS A 203 -36.69 -2.81 21.99
N ASN A 204 -35.67 -3.09 21.20
CA ASN A 204 -34.59 -2.14 20.95
C ASN A 204 -35.09 -0.87 20.23
N THR A 205 -36.02 -1.02 19.27
CA THR A 205 -36.63 0.12 18.58
C THR A 205 -37.44 1.00 19.52
N VAL A 206 -38.19 0.39 20.45
CA VAL A 206 -38.94 1.13 21.50
C VAL A 206 -37.94 1.87 22.42
N PHE A 207 -36.87 1.24 22.89
CA PHE A 207 -35.87 1.91 23.71
C PHE A 207 -35.15 3.03 22.98
N ALA A 208 -34.82 2.85 21.70
CA ALA A 208 -34.25 3.90 20.89
C ALA A 208 -35.19 5.11 20.79
N GLY A 209 -36.48 4.90 20.53
CA GLY A 209 -37.50 5.97 20.50
C GLY A 209 -37.63 6.72 21.82
N LEU A 210 -37.55 6.00 22.94
CA LEU A 210 -37.58 6.62 24.30
C LEU A 210 -36.32 7.46 24.54
N GLU A 211 -35.13 6.95 24.20
CA GLU A 211 -33.89 7.69 24.35
C GLU A 211 -33.80 8.92 23.44
N MET A 212 -34.36 8.86 22.22
CA MET A 212 -34.51 10.02 21.35
C MET A 212 -35.40 11.12 22.02
N GLN A 213 -36.51 10.75 22.64
CA GLN A 213 -37.36 11.70 23.38
C GLN A 213 -36.64 12.29 24.59
N GLU A 214 -35.91 11.49 25.34
CA GLU A 214 -35.11 11.97 26.47
C GLU A 214 -34.03 12.97 26.01
N PHE A 215 -33.34 12.69 24.88
CA PHE A 215 -32.35 13.59 24.29
C PHE A 215 -32.97 14.94 23.91
N ILE A 216 -34.10 14.94 23.20
CA ILE A 216 -34.80 16.16 22.79
C ILE A 216 -35.28 16.96 24.02
N SER A 217 -35.82 16.30 25.04
CA SER A 217 -36.23 16.94 26.29
C SER A 217 -35.06 17.64 26.99
N LYS A 218 -33.91 17.00 27.09
CA LYS A 218 -32.70 17.59 27.65
C LYS A 218 -32.19 18.76 26.81
N ARG A 219 -32.17 18.58 25.50
CA ARG A 219 -31.77 19.64 24.57
C ARG A 219 -32.65 20.87 24.67
N LYS A 220 -33.99 20.66 24.73
CA LYS A 220 -34.95 21.71 24.92
C LYS A 220 -34.70 22.49 26.21
N ALA A 221 -34.46 21.83 27.34
CA ALA A 221 -34.17 22.48 28.61
C ALA A 221 -32.95 23.39 28.53
N VAL A 222 -31.90 23.00 27.82
CA VAL A 222 -30.69 23.80 27.61
C VAL A 222 -31.00 25.05 26.76
N LEU A 223 -31.68 24.86 25.64
CA LEU A 223 -32.02 25.97 24.72
C LEU A 223 -33.02 26.96 25.35
N ASP A 224 -34.02 26.47 26.08
CA ASP A 224 -34.95 27.29 26.84
C ASP A 224 -34.22 28.16 27.89
N PHE A 225 -33.21 27.60 28.59
CA PHE A 225 -32.39 28.36 29.51
C PHE A 225 -31.56 29.44 28.82
N GLU A 226 -31.12 29.19 27.58
CA GLU A 226 -30.39 30.16 26.75
C GLU A 226 -31.34 31.17 26.06
N GLY A 227 -32.65 31.03 26.20
CA GLY A 227 -33.64 31.87 25.54
C GLY A 227 -33.76 31.65 24.02
N LYS A 228 -33.32 30.46 23.55
CA LYS A 228 -33.33 30.09 22.13
C LYS A 228 -34.52 29.22 21.77
N PRO A 229 -34.97 29.27 20.52
CA PRO A 229 -35.99 28.32 20.04
C PRO A 229 -35.53 26.89 20.14
N ALA A 230 -36.39 25.99 20.59
CA ALA A 230 -36.06 24.57 20.78
C ALA A 230 -37.10 23.71 20.09
N PHE A 231 -36.68 22.57 19.56
CA PHE A 231 -37.58 21.57 18.98
C PHE A 231 -38.23 20.72 20.06
N GLU A 232 -39.45 20.37 19.79
CA GLU A 232 -40.21 19.29 20.43
C GLU A 232 -40.48 18.23 19.37
N MET A 233 -40.60 16.96 19.75
CA MET A 233 -40.69 15.88 18.79
C MET A 233 -41.84 14.91 19.14
N ARG A 234 -42.41 14.33 18.12
CA ARG A 234 -43.27 13.14 18.22
C ARG A 234 -42.51 11.94 17.70
N VAL A 235 -42.76 10.78 18.26
CA VAL A 235 -42.23 9.49 17.80
C VAL A 235 -43.35 8.48 17.72
N GLY A 236 -43.43 7.78 16.58
CA GLY A 236 -44.38 6.70 16.35
C GLY A 236 -43.64 5.41 15.92
N ILE A 237 -44.12 4.28 16.41
CA ILE A 237 -43.57 2.95 16.05
C ILE A 237 -44.75 2.03 15.69
N HIS A 238 -44.56 1.28 14.59
CA HIS A 238 -45.41 0.15 14.24
C HIS A 238 -44.56 -1.02 13.77
N THR A 239 -44.95 -2.25 14.13
CA THR A 239 -44.29 -3.49 13.78
C THR A 239 -45.14 -4.31 12.83
N GLY A 240 -44.55 -4.83 11.77
CA GLY A 240 -45.27 -5.65 10.78
C GLY A 240 -44.39 -6.00 9.57
N PRO A 241 -44.97 -6.65 8.55
CA PRO A 241 -44.22 -7.06 7.37
C PRO A 241 -43.85 -5.87 6.47
N VAL A 242 -42.65 -5.96 5.88
CA VAL A 242 -42.15 -4.96 4.91
C VAL A 242 -41.34 -5.63 3.80
N VAL A 243 -41.27 -4.94 2.67
CA VAL A 243 -40.28 -5.24 1.62
C VAL A 243 -39.15 -4.21 1.72
N ALA A 244 -37.88 -4.66 1.79
CA ALA A 244 -36.76 -3.75 1.80
C ALA A 244 -35.84 -4.03 0.60
N GLY A 245 -35.25 -3.00 0.02
CA GLY A 245 -34.38 -3.14 -1.14
C GLY A 245 -33.75 -1.83 -1.60
N ILE A 246 -32.97 -1.91 -2.67
CA ILE A 246 -32.37 -0.74 -3.32
C ILE A 246 -33.26 -0.25 -4.46
N VAL A 247 -33.49 1.06 -4.50
CA VAL A 247 -34.15 1.73 -5.63
C VAL A 247 -33.19 2.73 -6.26
N GLY A 248 -33.27 2.79 -7.59
CA GLY A 248 -32.49 3.70 -8.41
C GLY A 248 -31.27 3.04 -9.06
N VAL A 249 -30.81 3.65 -10.15
CA VAL A 249 -29.63 3.17 -10.92
C VAL A 249 -28.42 4.08 -10.70
N LYS A 250 -28.63 5.37 -10.50
CA LYS A 250 -27.55 6.38 -10.35
C LYS A 250 -27.36 6.89 -8.93
N LYS A 251 -28.43 6.90 -8.14
CA LYS A 251 -28.43 7.29 -6.73
C LYS A 251 -29.10 6.14 -5.99
N PHE A 252 -28.32 5.20 -5.55
CA PHE A 252 -28.80 4.09 -4.75
C PHE A 252 -29.36 4.62 -3.43
N GLN A 253 -30.54 4.15 -3.09
CA GLN A 253 -31.14 4.39 -1.79
C GLN A 253 -31.71 3.06 -1.31
N TYR A 254 -31.27 2.62 -0.14
CA TYR A 254 -31.92 1.52 0.57
C TYR A 254 -33.20 2.08 1.18
N ASP A 255 -34.32 1.46 0.88
CA ASP A 255 -35.65 1.93 1.33
C ASP A 255 -36.55 0.73 1.65
N ILE A 256 -37.70 1.03 2.30
CA ILE A 256 -38.66 0.03 2.74
C ILE A 256 -40.08 0.42 2.30
N TRP A 257 -40.85 -0.60 1.97
CA TRP A 257 -42.24 -0.46 1.49
C TRP A 257 -43.16 -1.42 2.21
N GLY A 258 -44.42 -1.03 2.36
CA GLY A 258 -45.51 -1.82 2.93
C GLY A 258 -46.45 -0.96 3.73
N ASP A 259 -47.61 -1.51 4.07
CA ASP A 259 -48.62 -0.81 4.89
C ASP A 259 -48.11 -0.54 6.31
N THR A 260 -47.17 -1.35 6.78
CA THR A 260 -46.42 -1.16 8.05
C THR A 260 -45.76 0.22 8.12
N VAL A 261 -45.17 0.68 7.00
CA VAL A 261 -44.52 2.01 6.91
C VAL A 261 -45.55 3.13 7.06
N ASN A 262 -46.69 3.02 6.35
CA ASN A 262 -47.75 3.98 6.42
C ASN A 262 -48.41 4.05 7.82
N THR A 263 -48.55 2.89 8.46
CA THR A 263 -49.10 2.80 9.82
C THR A 263 -48.13 3.42 10.84
N ALA A 264 -46.82 3.17 10.74
CA ALA A 264 -45.83 3.81 11.60
C ALA A 264 -45.82 5.34 11.48
N SER A 265 -45.96 5.89 10.26
CA SER A 265 -46.11 7.33 10.01
C SER A 265 -47.37 7.89 10.64
N ARG A 266 -48.50 7.13 10.60
CA ARG A 266 -49.77 7.54 11.28
C ARG A 266 -49.64 7.47 12.79
N MET A 267 -48.87 6.51 13.35
CA MET A 267 -48.59 6.46 14.78
C MET A 267 -47.82 7.70 15.22
N GLU A 268 -46.83 8.17 14.44
CA GLU A 268 -46.13 9.41 14.71
C GLU A 268 -47.06 10.60 14.68
N SER A 269 -47.78 10.82 13.57
CA SER A 269 -48.59 12.04 13.36
C SER A 269 -49.79 12.15 14.31
N SER A 270 -50.33 11.03 14.80
CA SER A 270 -51.36 10.98 15.84
C SER A 270 -50.82 10.99 17.27
N GLY A 271 -49.49 10.95 17.45
CA GLY A 271 -48.84 10.91 18.74
C GLY A 271 -48.86 12.24 19.50
N GLU A 272 -48.71 12.18 20.81
CA GLU A 272 -48.53 13.35 21.65
C GLU A 272 -47.06 13.80 21.64
N VAL A 273 -46.83 15.09 21.66
CA VAL A 273 -45.50 15.70 21.73
C VAL A 273 -44.77 15.28 23.01
N GLY A 274 -43.51 14.96 22.87
CA GLY A 274 -42.68 14.51 24.00
C GLY A 274 -42.94 13.07 24.44
N LYS A 275 -43.79 12.33 23.69
CA LYS A 275 -44.14 10.95 23.99
C LYS A 275 -43.84 10.02 22.82
N LEU A 276 -43.73 8.74 23.13
CA LEU A 276 -43.64 7.65 22.17
C LEU A 276 -45.02 7.01 21.98
N ASN A 277 -45.53 6.98 20.76
CA ASN A 277 -46.77 6.33 20.38
C ASN A 277 -46.46 4.99 19.68
N ILE A 278 -46.96 3.89 20.22
CA ILE A 278 -46.75 2.55 19.65
C ILE A 278 -48.06 1.88 19.32
N SER A 279 -48.08 1.10 18.25
CA SER A 279 -49.25 0.29 17.91
C SER A 279 -49.38 -0.94 18.81
N GLU A 280 -50.54 -1.58 18.83
CA GLU A 280 -50.81 -2.85 19.48
C GLU A 280 -49.79 -3.94 19.02
N ALA A 281 -49.57 -4.06 17.71
CA ALA A 281 -48.63 -5.01 17.15
C ALA A 281 -47.15 -4.76 17.55
N THR A 282 -46.82 -3.59 18.10
CA THR A 282 -45.50 -3.29 18.66
C THR A 282 -45.46 -3.59 20.14
N TYR A 283 -46.61 -3.55 20.83
CA TYR A 283 -46.75 -3.79 22.26
C TYR A 283 -46.73 -5.29 22.61
N GLU A 284 -47.39 -6.12 21.76
CA GLU A 284 -47.39 -7.60 21.86
C GLU A 284 -46.01 -8.22 21.57
#